data_e79ff9b7ab81627422416d77b28f3aac
#
_entry.id   e79ff9b7ab81627422416d77b28f3aac
#
_cell.length_a   1.000
_cell.length_b   1.000
_cell.length_c   1.000
_cell.angle_alpha   90.00
_cell.angle_beta   90.00
_cell.angle_gamma   90.00
#
_symmetry.space_group_name_H-M   'P 1'
#
loop_
_entity.id
_entity.type
_entity.pdbx_description
1 polymer ?
#
loop_
_entity_poly.entity_id
_entity_poly.type
_entity_poly.pdbx_seq_one_letter_code
_entity_poly.pdbx_strand_id
1 'polypeptide(L)'
;MPLSFDKMILGPWVAEQCNMVWTPENSSCIGMISEDGTPTAAAWFQDYSGVSVFAHFAASGTLSPRFVATIFDYPFRQLGVQQIVCPVVEDNTKSLGLVRHFGFRPVGRIPAWASGGDLIFCALQRADCKYWKGKYGKKLGIAA
;
A
#
# COMPACT_ATOMS: atom_id res chain seq x y z
N MET A 1 -18.42 -4.12 -1.94
CA MET A 1 -17.95 -2.72 -2.06
C MET A 1 -17.04 -2.60 -3.27
N PRO A 2 -17.33 -1.69 -4.19
CA PRO A 2 -16.53 -1.57 -5.41
C PRO A 2 -15.15 -0.99 -5.12
N LEU A 3 -14.21 -1.29 -6.00
CA LEU A 3 -12.89 -0.67 -5.97
C LEU A 3 -12.92 0.64 -6.76
N SER A 4 -12.05 1.56 -6.35
CA SER A 4 -11.83 2.81 -7.06
C SER A 4 -10.36 2.91 -7.45
N PHE A 5 -10.10 3.56 -8.58
CA PHE A 5 -8.75 3.83 -9.07
C PHE A 5 -8.53 5.35 -9.24
N ASP A 6 -9.40 6.14 -8.66
CA ASP A 6 -9.33 7.60 -8.76
C ASP A 6 -8.33 8.16 -7.76
N LYS A 7 -7.11 8.38 -8.25
CA LYS A 7 -6.02 8.87 -7.39
C LYS A 7 -6.27 10.27 -6.83
N MET A 8 -7.11 11.06 -7.47
CA MET A 8 -7.38 12.42 -6.99
C MET A 8 -8.30 12.42 -5.78
N ILE A 9 -9.05 11.34 -5.56
CA ILE A 9 -9.85 11.13 -4.37
C ILE A 9 -9.08 10.34 -3.33
N LEU A 10 -8.45 9.23 -3.74
CA LEU A 10 -7.78 8.29 -2.84
C LEU A 10 -6.45 8.82 -2.32
N GLY A 11 -5.68 9.47 -3.18
CA GLY A 11 -4.33 9.94 -2.82
C GLY A 11 -4.29 10.91 -1.65
N PRO A 12 -5.06 12.01 -1.71
CA PRO A 12 -5.11 12.94 -0.58
C PRO A 12 -5.56 12.27 0.72
N TRP A 13 -6.50 11.33 0.65
CA TRP A 13 -6.98 10.62 1.82
C TRP A 13 -5.88 9.74 2.43
N VAL A 14 -5.16 8.96 1.61
CA VAL A 14 -4.05 8.12 2.11
C VAL A 14 -2.94 9.00 2.68
N ALA A 15 -2.59 10.07 1.98
CA ALA A 15 -1.52 10.97 2.41
C ALA A 15 -1.82 11.55 3.80
N GLU A 16 -3.06 11.95 4.03
CA GLU A 16 -3.49 12.45 5.34
C GLU A 16 -3.37 11.36 6.42
N GLN A 17 -3.83 10.15 6.13
CA GLN A 17 -3.75 9.02 7.07
C GLN A 17 -2.31 8.64 7.40
N CYS A 18 -1.40 8.79 6.46
CA CYS A 18 0.02 8.42 6.62
C CYS A 18 0.91 9.60 6.98
N ASN A 19 0.34 10.79 7.13
CA ASN A 19 1.08 12.03 7.40
C ASN A 19 2.17 12.30 6.36
N MET A 20 1.80 12.14 5.10
CA MET A 20 2.66 12.37 3.95
C MET A 20 2.09 13.47 3.08
N VAL A 21 2.93 14.05 2.22
CA VAL A 21 2.50 15.08 1.27
C VAL A 21 2.04 14.40 -0.02
N TRP A 22 0.81 14.68 -0.43
CA TRP A 22 0.26 14.11 -1.67
C TRP A 22 0.89 14.77 -2.89
N THR A 23 1.34 13.92 -3.82
CA THR A 23 1.81 14.36 -5.15
C THR A 23 1.19 13.44 -6.19
N PRO A 24 0.41 13.98 -7.14
CA PRO A 24 -0.23 13.13 -8.16
C PRO A 24 0.72 12.60 -9.22
N GLU A 25 1.84 13.29 -9.45
CA GLU A 25 2.81 12.89 -10.47
C GLU A 25 3.45 11.56 -10.11
N ASN A 26 3.58 10.68 -11.09
CA ASN A 26 4.17 9.34 -10.92
C ASN A 26 3.47 8.52 -9.84
N SER A 27 2.18 8.78 -9.64
CA SER A 27 1.36 8.13 -8.60
C SER A 27 0.18 7.41 -9.20
N SER A 28 -0.20 6.31 -8.57
CA SER A 28 -1.44 5.59 -8.84
C SER A 28 -2.04 5.10 -7.53
N CYS A 29 -3.34 4.94 -7.49
CA CYS A 29 -4.04 4.53 -6.27
C CYS A 29 -5.07 3.45 -6.58
N ILE A 30 -5.30 2.61 -5.58
CA ILE A 30 -6.36 1.60 -5.59
C ILE A 30 -7.04 1.68 -4.23
N GLY A 31 -8.35 1.76 -4.20
CA GLY A 31 -9.04 1.93 -2.94
C GLY A 31 -10.41 1.30 -2.89
N MET A 32 -10.96 1.25 -1.69
CA MET A 32 -12.34 0.89 -1.39
C MET A 32 -13.08 2.17 -1.00
N ILE A 33 -14.24 2.38 -1.59
CA ILE A 33 -15.06 3.56 -1.33
C ILE A 33 -16.44 3.09 -0.84
N SER A 34 -16.93 3.72 0.23
CA SER A 34 -18.27 3.48 0.74
C SER A 34 -19.32 4.10 -0.18
N GLU A 35 -20.60 3.80 0.10
CA GLU A 35 -21.71 4.32 -0.72
C GLU A 35 -21.76 5.84 -0.77
N ASP A 36 -21.32 6.52 0.30
CA ASP A 36 -21.31 7.97 0.35
C ASP A 36 -20.08 8.61 -0.32
N GLY A 37 -19.22 7.79 -0.92
CA GLY A 37 -18.03 8.27 -1.61
C GLY A 37 -16.80 8.46 -0.73
N THR A 38 -16.86 8.05 0.55
CA THR A 38 -15.73 8.17 1.47
C THR A 38 -14.79 6.98 1.34
N PRO A 39 -13.47 7.19 1.19
CA PRO A 39 -12.53 6.07 1.18
C PRO A 39 -12.52 5.35 2.53
N THR A 40 -12.46 4.03 2.50
CA THR A 40 -12.34 3.19 3.69
C THR A 40 -11.02 2.44 3.74
N ALA A 41 -10.36 2.31 2.61
CA ALA A 41 -9.02 1.75 2.51
C ALA A 41 -8.43 2.18 1.18
N ALA A 42 -7.12 2.35 1.14
CA ALA A 42 -6.45 2.64 -0.12
C ALA A 42 -4.96 2.33 -0.04
N ALA A 43 -4.38 2.06 -1.21
CA ALA A 43 -2.96 1.99 -1.45
C ALA A 43 -2.58 3.08 -2.44
N TRP A 44 -1.49 3.78 -2.15
CA TRP A 44 -0.92 4.82 -3.01
C TRP A 44 0.48 4.36 -3.42
N PHE A 45 0.67 4.14 -4.72
CA PHE A 45 1.95 3.71 -5.29
C PHE A 45 2.60 4.88 -5.99
N GLN A 46 3.91 5.06 -5.79
CA GLN A 46 4.65 6.16 -6.40
C GLN A 46 6.09 5.79 -6.73
N ASP A 47 6.67 6.54 -7.65
CA ASP A 47 8.10 6.49 -7.96
C ASP A 47 8.59 5.10 -8.37
N TYR A 48 7.89 4.53 -9.34
CA TYR A 48 8.30 3.26 -9.95
C TYR A 48 9.70 3.40 -10.59
N SER A 49 10.62 2.53 -10.17
CA SER A 49 12.02 2.58 -10.62
C SER A 49 12.35 1.52 -11.68
N GLY A 50 11.39 0.70 -12.07
CA GLY A 50 11.62 -0.47 -12.92
C GLY A 50 11.88 -1.75 -12.13
N VAL A 51 12.32 -1.64 -10.88
CA VAL A 51 12.61 -2.78 -10.00
C VAL A 51 11.80 -2.69 -8.72
N SER A 52 11.56 -1.48 -8.23
CA SER A 52 10.87 -1.22 -6.96
C SER A 52 9.81 -0.15 -7.13
N VAL A 53 8.90 -0.09 -6.18
CA VAL A 53 7.89 0.99 -6.11
C VAL A 53 7.68 1.33 -4.64
N PHE A 54 7.48 2.62 -4.34
CA PHE A 54 7.07 3.04 -3.01
C PHE A 54 5.55 2.89 -2.91
N ALA A 55 5.09 2.52 -1.72
CA ALA A 55 3.66 2.42 -1.45
C ALA A 55 3.33 2.95 -0.06
N HIS A 56 2.12 3.48 0.07
CA HIS A 56 1.54 3.89 1.34
C HIS A 56 0.16 3.25 1.44
N PHE A 57 -0.16 2.70 2.60
CA PHE A 57 -1.42 1.99 2.81
C PHE A 57 -2.16 2.58 4.00
N ALA A 58 -3.47 2.70 3.89
CA ALA A 58 -4.32 3.12 4.99
C ALA A 58 -5.66 2.38 4.94
N ALA A 59 -6.22 2.11 6.11
CA ALA A 59 -7.51 1.43 6.22
C ALA A 59 -8.21 1.89 7.48
N SER A 60 -9.52 2.08 7.39
CA SER A 60 -10.37 2.44 8.53
C SER A 60 -11.34 1.32 8.89
N GLY A 61 -11.24 0.16 8.24
CA GLY A 61 -12.15 -0.94 8.49
C GLY A 61 -11.66 -2.23 7.89
N THR A 62 -12.59 -3.17 7.70
CA THR A 62 -12.28 -4.49 7.15
C THR A 62 -11.91 -4.37 5.68
N LEU A 63 -10.84 -5.05 5.29
CA LEU A 63 -10.39 -5.10 3.90
C LEU A 63 -11.05 -6.27 3.18
N SER A 64 -11.58 -6.01 1.98
CA SER A 64 -12.12 -7.11 1.18
C SER A 64 -10.98 -7.94 0.58
N PRO A 65 -11.19 -9.25 0.39
CA PRO A 65 -10.19 -10.09 -0.28
C PRO A 65 -9.81 -9.56 -1.66
N ARG A 66 -10.78 -9.05 -2.42
CA ARG A 66 -10.53 -8.50 -3.74
C ARG A 66 -9.62 -7.26 -3.69
N PHE A 67 -9.83 -6.39 -2.72
CA PHE A 67 -8.97 -5.21 -2.54
C PHE A 67 -7.53 -5.65 -2.26
N VAL A 68 -7.34 -6.54 -1.28
CA VAL A 68 -6.00 -7.01 -0.89
C VAL A 68 -5.29 -7.67 -2.08
N ALA A 69 -5.97 -8.54 -2.81
CA ALA A 69 -5.39 -9.18 -3.97
C ALA A 69 -5.00 -8.15 -5.05
N THR A 70 -5.85 -7.15 -5.27
CA THR A 70 -5.61 -6.14 -6.32
C THR A 70 -4.43 -5.24 -5.99
N ILE A 71 -4.27 -4.83 -4.73
CA ILE A 71 -3.16 -3.94 -4.35
C ILE A 71 -1.80 -4.64 -4.42
N PHE A 72 -1.75 -5.96 -4.44
CA PHE A 72 -0.50 -6.70 -4.64
C PHE A 72 -0.33 -7.20 -6.06
N ASP A 73 -1.42 -7.49 -6.76
CA ASP A 73 -1.37 -7.84 -8.18
C ASP A 73 -0.82 -6.68 -9.02
N TYR A 74 -1.25 -5.48 -8.74
CA TYR A 74 -0.82 -4.30 -9.49
C TYR A 74 0.71 -4.13 -9.50
N PRO A 75 1.39 -4.01 -8.35
CA PRO A 75 2.84 -3.84 -8.38
C PRO A 75 3.60 -5.08 -8.84
N PHE A 76 3.22 -6.26 -8.41
CA PHE A 76 4.01 -7.46 -8.67
C PHE A 76 3.76 -8.05 -10.05
N ARG A 77 2.54 -7.99 -10.58
CA ARG A 77 2.24 -8.53 -11.89
C ARG A 77 2.23 -7.45 -12.98
N GLN A 78 1.49 -6.36 -12.76
CA GLN A 78 1.36 -5.33 -13.79
C GLN A 78 2.62 -4.49 -13.93
N LEU A 79 3.19 -4.01 -12.84
CA LEU A 79 4.45 -3.26 -12.88
C LEU A 79 5.66 -4.18 -12.93
N GLY A 80 5.53 -5.41 -12.43
CA GLY A 80 6.60 -6.39 -12.44
C GLY A 80 7.74 -6.09 -11.47
N VAL A 81 7.48 -5.35 -10.36
CA VAL A 81 8.53 -5.01 -9.41
C VAL A 81 9.01 -6.23 -8.63
N GLN A 82 10.23 -6.16 -8.12
CA GLN A 82 10.79 -7.18 -7.24
C GLN A 82 10.48 -6.89 -5.78
N GLN A 83 10.21 -5.64 -5.43
CA GLN A 83 9.85 -5.28 -4.06
C GLN A 83 8.98 -4.03 -4.02
N ILE A 84 8.21 -3.95 -2.93
CA ILE A 84 7.46 -2.75 -2.55
C ILE A 84 8.10 -2.20 -1.29
N VAL A 85 8.34 -0.90 -1.24
CA VAL A 85 8.89 -0.24 -0.05
C VAL A 85 7.85 0.71 0.51
N CYS A 86 7.53 0.55 1.80
CA CYS A 86 6.56 1.40 2.50
C CYS A 86 7.28 2.16 3.62
N PRO A 87 7.46 3.49 3.47
CA PRO A 87 7.99 4.31 4.56
C PRO A 87 6.88 4.64 5.55
N VAL A 88 7.14 4.45 6.84
CA VAL A 88 6.16 4.68 7.90
C VAL A 88 6.82 5.44 9.03
N VAL A 89 6.18 6.52 9.50
CA VAL A 89 6.66 7.23 10.67
C VAL A 89 6.43 6.37 11.93
N GLU A 90 7.40 6.32 12.80
CA GLU A 90 7.47 5.40 13.93
C GLU A 90 6.23 5.39 14.83
N ASP A 91 5.61 6.54 15.08
CA ASP A 91 4.43 6.64 15.92
C ASP A 91 3.12 6.25 15.21
N ASN A 92 3.16 6.02 13.91
CA ASN A 92 2.00 5.54 13.18
C ASN A 92 1.87 4.02 13.34
N THR A 93 1.49 3.62 14.56
CA THR A 93 1.40 2.20 14.93
C THR A 93 0.34 1.46 14.12
N LYS A 94 -0.71 2.14 13.68
CA LYS A 94 -1.75 1.55 12.85
C LYS A 94 -1.19 1.14 11.49
N SER A 95 -0.45 2.01 10.85
CA SER A 95 0.17 1.72 9.55
C SER A 95 1.25 0.64 9.68
N LEU A 96 2.09 0.72 10.72
CA LEU A 96 3.10 -0.31 10.98
C LEU A 96 2.46 -1.68 11.18
N GLY A 97 1.36 -1.75 11.92
CA GLY A 97 0.63 -2.99 12.12
C GLY A 97 0.08 -3.55 10.82
N LEU A 98 -0.46 -2.68 9.97
CA LEU A 98 -1.04 -3.09 8.70
C LEU A 98 0.02 -3.67 7.75
N VAL A 99 1.13 -2.95 7.56
CA VAL A 99 2.18 -3.43 6.64
C VAL A 99 2.85 -4.69 7.17
N ARG A 100 3.01 -4.80 8.49
CA ARG A 100 3.53 -6.02 9.12
C ARG A 100 2.59 -7.19 8.87
N HIS A 101 1.30 -6.97 8.97
CA HIS A 101 0.29 -7.98 8.67
C HIS A 101 0.40 -8.47 7.21
N PHE A 102 0.69 -7.56 6.28
CA PHE A 102 0.90 -7.92 4.87
C PHE A 102 2.20 -8.68 4.63
N GLY A 103 3.11 -8.72 5.61
CA GLY A 103 4.38 -9.42 5.48
C GLY A 103 5.59 -8.53 5.23
N PHE A 104 5.42 -7.22 5.25
CA PHE A 104 6.53 -6.28 5.14
C PHE A 104 7.45 -6.40 6.35
N ARG A 105 8.75 -6.20 6.13
CA ARG A 105 9.77 -6.23 7.20
C ARG A 105 10.55 -4.92 7.21
N PRO A 106 10.93 -4.42 8.41
CA PRO A 106 11.80 -3.24 8.48
C PRO A 106 13.15 -3.53 7.85
N VAL A 107 13.62 -2.62 6.99
CA VAL A 107 14.90 -2.77 6.30
C VAL A 107 15.83 -1.58 6.54
N GLY A 108 15.33 -0.51 7.15
CA GLY A 108 16.13 0.66 7.46
C GLY A 108 15.30 1.72 8.16
N ARG A 109 15.97 2.76 8.67
CA ARG A 109 15.29 3.90 9.28
C ARG A 109 16.11 5.16 9.17
N ILE A 110 15.42 6.29 9.16
CA ILE A 110 16.02 7.62 9.20
C ILE A 110 15.65 8.23 10.55
N PRO A 111 16.63 8.54 11.42
CA PRO A 111 16.34 9.10 12.75
C PRO A 111 15.71 10.48 12.66
N ALA A 112 14.82 10.76 13.61
CA ALA A 112 14.21 12.08 13.81
C ALA A 112 13.64 12.69 12.53
N TRP A 113 12.96 11.88 11.74
CA TRP A 113 12.36 12.29 10.47
C TRP A 113 11.23 13.30 10.67
N ALA A 114 10.43 13.09 11.70
CA ALA A 114 9.26 13.92 12.00
C ALA A 114 9.09 14.03 13.52
N SER A 115 8.16 14.87 13.97
CA SER A 115 7.86 15.00 15.40
C SER A 115 7.41 13.66 16.02
N GLY A 116 6.87 12.74 15.21
CA GLY A 116 6.46 11.41 15.66
C GLY A 116 7.59 10.39 15.74
N GLY A 117 8.83 10.78 15.43
CA GLY A 117 10.01 9.93 15.55
C GLY A 117 10.66 9.61 14.22
N ASP A 118 11.22 8.41 14.13
CA ASP A 118 12.00 7.98 12.97
C ASP A 118 11.08 7.61 11.79
N LEU A 119 11.63 7.68 10.59
CA LEU A 119 10.98 7.11 9.41
C LEU A 119 11.50 5.68 9.24
N ILE A 120 10.59 4.71 9.29
CA ILE A 120 10.94 3.30 9.15
C ILE A 120 10.61 2.85 7.74
N PHE A 121 11.60 2.31 7.02
CA PHE A 121 11.37 1.71 5.71
C PHE A 121 11.05 0.24 5.89
N CYS A 122 9.86 -0.17 5.46
CA CYS A 122 9.44 -1.56 5.45
C CYS A 122 9.40 -2.05 4.01
N ALA A 123 9.85 -3.26 3.75
CA ALA A 123 9.89 -3.81 2.40
C ALA A 123 9.21 -5.16 2.34
N LEU A 124 8.55 -5.43 1.21
CA LEU A 124 7.96 -6.72 0.89
C LEU A 124 8.55 -7.19 -0.43
N GLN A 125 9.25 -8.32 -0.39
CA GLN A 125 9.81 -8.93 -1.58
C GLN A 125 8.73 -9.69 -2.35
N ARG A 126 8.83 -9.69 -3.68
CA ARG A 126 7.91 -10.42 -4.56
C ARG A 126 7.72 -11.88 -4.12
N ALA A 127 8.82 -12.56 -3.81
CA ALA A 127 8.78 -13.96 -3.43
C ALA A 127 8.08 -14.22 -2.10
N ASP A 128 8.01 -13.21 -1.24
CA ASP A 128 7.44 -13.34 0.10
C ASP A 128 5.96 -12.94 0.17
N CYS A 129 5.41 -12.36 -0.88
CA CYS A 129 4.02 -11.93 -0.89
C CYS A 129 3.09 -13.09 -1.18
N LYS A 130 2.21 -13.39 -0.23
CA LYS A 130 1.24 -14.49 -0.35
C LYS A 130 -0.09 -14.06 -0.98
N TYR A 131 -0.31 -12.76 -1.19
CA TYR A 131 -1.63 -12.24 -1.57
C TYR A 131 -1.87 -12.13 -3.07
N TRP A 132 -0.82 -12.04 -3.90
CA TRP A 132 -0.98 -11.88 -5.34
C TRP A 132 -0.89 -13.19 -6.11
N LYS A 133 -0.32 -14.23 -5.48
CA LYS A 133 -0.18 -15.56 -6.08
C LYS A 133 -0.53 -16.63 -5.06
N GLY A 134 -0.44 -17.92 -5.47
CA GLY A 134 -0.74 -19.05 -4.61
C GLY A 134 -2.24 -19.17 -4.37
N LYS A 135 -2.60 -19.75 -3.23
CA LYS A 135 -4.00 -20.05 -2.91
C LYS A 135 -4.90 -18.81 -2.91
N TYR A 136 -4.40 -17.70 -2.37
CA TYR A 136 -5.18 -16.47 -2.23
C TYR A 136 -5.46 -15.84 -3.60
N GLY A 137 -4.43 -15.61 -4.39
CA GLY A 137 -4.59 -15.04 -5.72
C GLY A 137 -5.39 -15.93 -6.65
N LYS A 138 -5.16 -17.24 -6.59
CA LYS A 138 -5.87 -18.23 -7.38
C LYS A 138 -7.38 -18.22 -7.07
N LYS A 139 -7.73 -18.13 -5.79
CA LYS A 139 -9.12 -18.08 -5.35
C LYS A 139 -9.87 -16.89 -5.94
N LEU A 140 -9.18 -15.78 -6.18
CA LEU A 140 -9.76 -14.55 -6.70
C LEU A 140 -9.58 -14.41 -8.21
N GLY A 141 -9.06 -15.45 -8.90
CA GLY A 141 -8.88 -15.42 -10.34
C GLY A 141 -7.71 -14.57 -10.80
N ILE A 142 -6.79 -14.23 -9.89
CA ILE A 142 -5.60 -13.46 -10.22
C ILE A 142 -4.48 -14.43 -10.63
N ALA A 143 -3.83 -14.15 -11.76
CA ALA A 143 -2.80 -15.02 -12.29
C ALA A 143 -1.62 -15.15 -11.32
N ALA A 144 -1.18 -16.37 -11.13
CA ALA A 144 -0.01 -16.67 -10.33
C ALA A 144 1.27 -16.45 -11.13
#